data_6ac4e9a38ba1e2459459d27b37dcad27
#
_entry.id   6ac4e9a38ba1e2459459d27b37dcad27
#
_cell.length_a   1.000
_cell.length_b   1.000
_cell.length_c   1.000
_cell.angle_alpha   90.00
_cell.angle_beta   90.00
_cell.angle_gamma   90.00
#
_symmetry.space_group_name_H-M   'P 1'
#
loop_
_entity.id
_entity.type
_entity.pdbx_description
1 polymer ?
#
loop_
_entity_poly.entity_id
_entity_poly.type
_entity_poly.pdbx_seq_one_letter_code
_entity_poly.pdbx_strand_id
1 'polypeptide(L)'
;MFLHDHRSTDWALAYVLIAALVAILWFVVRALARRRVHWAEAVYLRSDPYVQASGLWFRSAPATFVYMAIWLSTTILVQGSSKRLVDALTEMDSSNITEVMRAPARAILVSGLLVADRGAGLLAYVVVFVLIVARLEQRLGTPRTLIVWLCSHVFATLLVLATEERLIAASVLRSTLENTLDVGVSYVMVGSMGAYMLFVSRRWRWWSRW
;
A
#
# COMPACT_ATOMS: atom_id res chain seq x y z
N MET A 1 -26.04 -19.16 -6.99
CA MET A 1 -25.41 -19.11 -8.33
C MET A 1 -24.28 -18.11 -8.22
N PHE A 2 -23.11 -18.54 -7.73
CA PHE A 2 -21.96 -17.68 -7.51
C PHE A 2 -20.94 -18.01 -8.59
N LEU A 3 -20.90 -17.21 -9.63
CA LEU A 3 -19.79 -17.18 -10.57
C LEU A 3 -18.59 -16.63 -9.78
N HIS A 4 -17.72 -17.54 -9.37
CA HIS A 4 -16.44 -17.23 -8.74
C HIS A 4 -15.67 -16.33 -9.70
N ASP A 5 -15.43 -15.11 -9.28
CA ASP A 5 -14.65 -14.15 -10.04
C ASP A 5 -13.15 -14.55 -10.00
N HIS A 6 -12.79 -15.53 -10.82
CA HIS A 6 -11.39 -15.90 -11.06
C HIS A 6 -10.58 -14.75 -11.67
N ARG A 7 -11.26 -13.70 -12.17
CA ARG A 7 -10.60 -12.57 -12.85
C ARG A 7 -9.71 -11.74 -11.93
N SER A 8 -10.02 -11.64 -10.64
CA SER A 8 -9.25 -10.75 -9.75
C SER A 8 -7.85 -11.30 -9.41
N THR A 9 -7.72 -12.61 -9.29
CA THR A 9 -6.43 -13.28 -9.04
C THR A 9 -5.52 -13.18 -10.26
N ASP A 10 -6.11 -13.24 -11.46
CA ASP A 10 -5.39 -13.16 -12.72
C ASP A 10 -4.71 -11.80 -12.90
N TRP A 11 -5.35 -10.70 -12.44
CA TRP A 11 -4.78 -9.36 -12.58
C TRP A 11 -3.53 -9.14 -11.70
N ALA A 12 -3.56 -9.57 -10.44
CA ALA A 12 -2.41 -9.43 -9.55
C ALA A 12 -1.21 -10.24 -10.06
N LEU A 13 -1.47 -11.48 -10.48
CA LEU A 13 -0.46 -12.32 -11.09
C LEU A 13 0.06 -11.72 -12.41
N ALA A 14 -0.84 -11.20 -13.25
CA ALA A 14 -0.48 -10.53 -14.49
C ALA A 14 0.45 -9.33 -14.26
N TYR A 15 0.19 -8.47 -13.26
CA TYR A 15 1.07 -7.35 -12.92
C TYR A 15 2.46 -7.82 -12.48
N VAL A 16 2.55 -8.86 -11.66
CA VAL A 16 3.83 -9.43 -11.24
C VAL A 16 4.59 -10.01 -12.42
N LEU A 17 3.89 -10.76 -13.29
CA LEU A 17 4.51 -11.34 -14.50
C LEU A 17 4.97 -10.25 -15.47
N ILE A 18 4.19 -9.20 -15.68
CA ILE A 18 4.57 -8.05 -16.52
C ILE A 18 5.80 -7.35 -15.93
N ALA A 19 5.81 -7.09 -14.63
CA ALA A 19 6.96 -6.47 -13.97
C ALA A 19 8.22 -7.35 -14.07
N ALA A 20 8.09 -8.64 -13.86
CA ALA A 20 9.18 -9.61 -14.04
C ALA A 20 9.67 -9.65 -15.48
N LEU A 21 8.76 -9.67 -16.46
CA LEU A 21 9.10 -9.67 -17.88
C LEU A 21 9.85 -8.37 -18.26
N VAL A 22 9.38 -7.22 -17.81
CA VAL A 22 10.05 -5.93 -18.06
C VAL A 22 11.45 -5.93 -17.46
N ALA A 23 11.62 -6.45 -16.23
CA ALA A 23 12.93 -6.57 -15.60
C ALA A 23 13.87 -7.51 -16.39
N ILE A 24 13.36 -8.68 -16.80
CA ILE A 24 14.13 -9.64 -17.61
C ILE A 24 14.55 -9.00 -18.95
N LEU A 25 13.61 -8.36 -19.66
CA LEU A 25 13.90 -7.68 -20.91
C LEU A 25 14.96 -6.59 -20.74
N TRP A 26 14.88 -5.83 -19.65
CA TRP A 26 15.90 -4.85 -19.31
C TRP A 26 17.30 -5.49 -19.13
N PHE A 27 17.38 -6.58 -18.39
CA PHE A 27 18.65 -7.28 -18.21
C PHE A 27 19.20 -7.86 -19.52
N VAL A 28 18.31 -8.37 -20.39
CA VAL A 28 18.71 -8.85 -21.73
C VAL A 28 19.23 -7.72 -22.59
N VAL A 29 18.50 -6.59 -22.67
CA VAL A 29 18.95 -5.39 -23.41
C VAL A 29 20.31 -4.92 -22.90
N ARG A 30 20.48 -4.83 -21.59
CA ARG A 30 21.76 -4.46 -20.96
C ARG A 30 22.88 -5.43 -21.31
N ALA A 31 22.62 -6.72 -21.33
CA ALA A 31 23.61 -7.75 -21.71
C ALA A 31 24.00 -7.66 -23.19
N LEU A 32 23.02 -7.43 -24.08
CA LEU A 32 23.26 -7.24 -25.51
C LEU A 32 24.00 -5.93 -25.82
N ALA A 33 23.66 -4.86 -25.12
CA ALA A 33 24.37 -3.57 -25.23
C ALA A 33 25.86 -3.71 -24.85
N ARG A 34 26.17 -4.49 -23.81
CA ARG A 34 27.55 -4.83 -23.43
C ARG A 34 28.30 -5.61 -24.51
N ARG A 35 27.57 -6.36 -25.33
CA ARG A 35 28.12 -7.07 -26.51
C ARG A 35 28.14 -6.21 -27.78
N ARG A 36 27.92 -4.89 -27.67
CA ARG A 36 27.91 -3.91 -28.75
C ARG A 36 26.90 -4.22 -29.87
N VAL A 37 25.73 -4.76 -29.52
CA VAL A 37 24.63 -4.92 -30.45
C VAL A 37 23.96 -3.56 -30.64
N HIS A 38 24.07 -2.94 -31.79
CA HIS A 38 23.70 -1.54 -32.06
C HIS A 38 22.28 -1.14 -31.60
N TRP A 39 21.28 -1.94 -31.88
CA TRP A 39 19.91 -1.64 -31.47
C TRP A 39 19.74 -1.69 -29.93
N ALA A 40 20.41 -2.65 -29.28
CA ALA A 40 20.35 -2.79 -27.84
C ALA A 40 21.10 -1.66 -27.11
N GLU A 41 22.22 -1.19 -27.68
CA GLU A 41 22.95 -0.04 -27.18
C GLU A 41 22.11 1.24 -27.25
N ALA A 42 21.42 1.48 -28.39
CA ALA A 42 20.53 2.62 -28.53
C ALA A 42 19.35 2.60 -27.52
N VAL A 43 18.73 1.43 -27.31
CA VAL A 43 17.66 1.24 -26.32
C VAL A 43 18.20 1.42 -24.90
N TYR A 44 19.36 0.86 -24.61
CA TYR A 44 20.00 0.97 -23.30
C TYR A 44 20.31 2.43 -22.95
N LEU A 45 21.00 3.15 -23.84
CA LEU A 45 21.37 4.56 -23.62
C LEU A 45 20.14 5.46 -23.42
N ARG A 46 19.03 5.15 -24.09
CA ARG A 46 17.80 5.93 -23.96
C ARG A 46 17.04 5.61 -22.66
N SER A 47 17.08 4.39 -22.17
CA SER A 47 16.33 3.94 -21.01
C SER A 47 17.13 3.96 -19.70
N ASP A 48 18.46 3.88 -19.74
CA ASP A 48 19.32 3.86 -18.57
C ASP A 48 19.11 5.05 -17.60
N PRO A 49 18.93 6.30 -18.07
CA PRO A 49 18.64 7.43 -17.18
C PRO A 49 17.35 7.24 -16.36
N TYR A 50 16.32 6.66 -16.97
CA TYR A 50 15.04 6.38 -16.29
C TYR A 50 15.19 5.26 -15.26
N VAL A 51 15.96 4.23 -15.59
CA VAL A 51 16.23 3.12 -14.65
C VAL A 51 17.07 3.60 -13.47
N GLN A 52 18.09 4.43 -13.71
CA GLN A 52 18.87 5.05 -12.66
C GLN A 52 18.02 5.98 -11.77
N ALA A 53 17.20 6.82 -12.39
CA ALA A 53 16.29 7.71 -11.67
C ALA A 53 15.30 6.91 -10.81
N SER A 54 14.73 5.81 -11.33
CA SER A 54 13.88 4.90 -10.56
C SER A 54 14.65 4.27 -9.39
N GLY A 55 15.87 3.81 -9.61
CA GLY A 55 16.72 3.26 -8.55
C GLY A 55 17.02 4.27 -7.44
N LEU A 56 17.29 5.53 -7.79
CA LEU A 56 17.46 6.62 -6.83
C LEU A 56 16.16 6.90 -6.07
N TRP A 57 15.02 6.88 -6.77
CA TRP A 57 13.71 7.04 -6.16
C TRP A 57 13.43 5.96 -5.11
N PHE A 58 13.64 4.68 -5.44
CA PHE A 58 13.50 3.56 -4.50
C PHE A 58 14.40 3.72 -3.26
N ARG A 59 15.66 4.12 -3.47
CA ARG A 59 16.62 4.31 -2.36
C ARG A 59 16.30 5.52 -1.50
N SER A 60 15.60 6.51 -2.04
CA SER A 60 15.26 7.74 -1.31
C SER A 60 14.03 7.61 -0.41
N ALA A 61 13.25 6.52 -0.55
CA ALA A 61 12.07 6.24 0.27
C ALA A 61 11.96 4.73 0.60
N PRO A 62 12.98 4.15 1.27
CA PRO A 62 13.08 2.71 1.44
C PRO A 62 11.94 2.11 2.25
N ALA A 63 11.47 2.78 3.31
CA ALA A 63 10.36 2.27 4.12
C ALA A 63 9.07 2.18 3.30
N THR A 64 8.78 3.19 2.48
CA THR A 64 7.59 3.18 1.61
C THR A 64 7.59 1.99 0.68
N PHE A 65 8.70 1.72 -0.01
CA PHE A 65 8.76 0.63 -0.97
C PHE A 65 8.80 -0.74 -0.31
N VAL A 66 9.47 -0.89 0.85
CA VAL A 66 9.44 -2.13 1.65
C VAL A 66 8.03 -2.40 2.14
N TYR A 67 7.36 -1.42 2.73
CA TYR A 67 5.99 -1.54 3.21
C TYR A 67 5.03 -1.89 2.06
N MET A 68 5.18 -1.21 0.91
CA MET A 68 4.39 -1.51 -0.29
C MET A 68 4.61 -2.93 -0.79
N ALA A 69 5.86 -3.42 -0.79
CA ALA A 69 6.16 -4.79 -1.17
C ALA A 69 5.50 -5.82 -0.22
N ILE A 70 5.50 -5.53 1.10
CA ILE A 70 4.86 -6.40 2.10
C ILE A 70 3.35 -6.49 1.83
N TRP A 71 2.63 -5.36 1.81
CA TRP A 71 1.18 -5.41 1.65
C TRP A 71 0.73 -5.85 0.25
N LEU A 72 1.51 -5.61 -0.81
CA LEU A 72 1.26 -6.21 -2.14
C LEU A 72 1.41 -7.73 -2.09
N SER A 73 2.46 -8.24 -1.45
CA SER A 73 2.69 -9.67 -1.32
C SER A 73 1.58 -10.35 -0.50
N THR A 74 1.18 -9.76 0.62
CA THR A 74 0.06 -10.28 1.43
C THR A 74 -1.25 -10.26 0.63
N THR A 75 -1.52 -9.19 -0.10
CA THR A 75 -2.72 -9.09 -0.96
C THR A 75 -2.73 -10.17 -2.03
N ILE A 76 -1.61 -10.41 -2.72
CA ILE A 76 -1.50 -11.45 -3.75
C ILE A 76 -1.69 -12.84 -3.12
N LEU A 77 -1.06 -13.12 -1.98
CA LEU A 77 -1.18 -14.40 -1.28
C LEU A 77 -2.62 -14.64 -0.83
N VAL A 78 -3.26 -13.64 -0.23
CA VAL A 78 -4.65 -13.74 0.22
C VAL A 78 -5.61 -13.93 -0.96
N GLN A 79 -5.44 -13.19 -2.05
CA GLN A 79 -6.28 -13.31 -3.25
C GLN A 79 -6.10 -14.65 -3.98
N GLY A 80 -4.90 -15.24 -3.92
CA GLY A 80 -4.60 -16.56 -4.51
C GLY A 80 -5.04 -17.75 -3.64
N SER A 81 -5.47 -17.51 -2.40
CA SER A 81 -5.82 -18.53 -1.44
C SER A 81 -7.29 -18.98 -1.55
N SER A 82 -7.59 -20.18 -1.01
CA SER A 82 -8.98 -20.65 -0.97
C SER A 82 -9.85 -19.71 -0.12
N LYS A 83 -11.13 -19.56 -0.49
CA LYS A 83 -12.05 -18.69 0.24
C LYS A 83 -12.06 -18.94 1.75
N ARG A 84 -12.02 -20.22 2.18
CA ARG A 84 -11.97 -20.58 3.60
C ARG A 84 -10.73 -20.04 4.32
N LEU A 85 -9.57 -20.09 3.67
CA LEU A 85 -8.33 -19.57 4.22
C LEU A 85 -8.34 -18.04 4.25
N VAL A 86 -8.86 -17.41 3.20
CA VAL A 86 -9.04 -15.95 3.15
C VAL A 86 -9.95 -15.48 4.28
N ASP A 87 -11.14 -16.10 4.41
CA ASP A 87 -12.11 -15.74 5.44
C ASP A 87 -11.49 -15.89 6.85
N ALA A 88 -10.80 -17.01 7.10
CA ALA A 88 -10.15 -17.28 8.40
C ALA A 88 -8.99 -16.28 8.69
N LEU A 89 -8.12 -16.02 7.73
CA LEU A 89 -7.02 -15.06 7.89
C LEU A 89 -7.55 -13.63 8.08
N THR A 90 -8.54 -13.25 7.29
CA THR A 90 -9.12 -11.92 7.33
C THR A 90 -9.86 -11.66 8.63
N GLU A 91 -10.57 -12.67 9.14
CA GLU A 91 -11.25 -12.61 10.45
C GLU A 91 -10.24 -12.51 11.61
N MET A 92 -9.14 -13.28 11.55
CA MET A 92 -8.10 -13.28 12.60
C MET A 92 -7.20 -12.04 12.57
N ASP A 93 -7.05 -11.38 11.43
CA ASP A 93 -6.08 -10.30 11.19
C ASP A 93 -6.77 -8.94 10.99
N SER A 94 -8.09 -8.87 11.17
CA SER A 94 -8.85 -7.62 11.15
C SER A 94 -8.68 -6.83 12.47
N SER A 95 -8.71 -5.51 12.38
CA SER A 95 -8.76 -4.62 13.54
C SER A 95 -10.19 -4.36 14.05
N ASN A 96 -11.07 -5.34 13.91
CA ASN A 96 -12.42 -5.24 14.46
C ASN A 96 -12.45 -5.22 16.01
N ILE A 97 -13.58 -4.79 16.59
CA ILE A 97 -13.74 -4.64 18.05
C ILE A 97 -13.36 -5.93 18.80
N THR A 98 -13.80 -7.09 18.32
CA THR A 98 -13.58 -8.38 18.97
C THR A 98 -12.08 -8.75 19.02
N GLU A 99 -11.36 -8.61 17.90
CA GLU A 99 -9.95 -8.97 17.82
C GLU A 99 -9.05 -7.94 18.54
N VAL A 100 -9.39 -6.65 18.48
CA VAL A 100 -8.66 -5.62 19.23
C VAL A 100 -8.83 -5.79 20.74
N MET A 101 -10.00 -6.21 21.23
CA MET A 101 -10.18 -6.50 22.64
C MET A 101 -9.43 -7.77 23.07
N ARG A 102 -9.29 -8.75 22.18
CA ARG A 102 -8.63 -10.03 22.46
C ARG A 102 -7.11 -9.94 22.39
N ALA A 103 -6.57 -9.28 21.38
CA ALA A 103 -5.13 -9.18 21.11
C ALA A 103 -4.77 -7.84 20.44
N PRO A 104 -4.83 -6.71 21.18
CA PRO A 104 -4.78 -5.36 20.59
C PRO A 104 -3.53 -5.10 19.75
N ALA A 105 -2.36 -5.47 20.26
CA ALA A 105 -1.10 -5.24 19.54
C ALA A 105 -1.03 -6.02 18.22
N ARG A 106 -1.51 -7.27 18.22
CA ARG A 106 -1.54 -8.09 17.02
C ARG A 106 -2.53 -7.55 16.00
N ALA A 107 -3.78 -7.31 16.41
CA ALA A 107 -4.82 -6.83 15.53
C ALA A 107 -4.42 -5.51 14.84
N ILE A 108 -3.89 -4.55 15.59
CA ILE A 108 -3.42 -3.26 15.06
C ILE A 108 -2.22 -3.45 14.11
N LEU A 109 -1.22 -4.27 14.46
CA LEU A 109 -0.02 -4.40 13.62
C LEU A 109 -0.31 -5.17 12.33
N VAL A 110 -1.10 -6.24 12.40
CA VAL A 110 -1.34 -7.10 11.23
C VAL A 110 -2.36 -6.47 10.28
N SER A 111 -3.42 -5.84 10.79
CA SER A 111 -4.39 -5.14 9.95
C SER A 111 -3.74 -4.02 9.10
N GLY A 112 -2.69 -3.39 9.62
CA GLY A 112 -1.89 -2.40 8.88
C GLY A 112 -1.16 -2.95 7.64
N LEU A 113 -1.10 -4.26 7.47
CA LEU A 113 -0.45 -4.92 6.33
C LEU A 113 -1.46 -5.47 5.31
N LEU A 114 -2.75 -5.30 5.54
CA LEU A 114 -3.81 -5.83 4.69
C LEU A 114 -4.48 -4.74 3.88
N VAL A 115 -4.86 -5.08 2.64
CA VAL A 115 -5.66 -4.25 1.73
C VAL A 115 -6.89 -5.04 1.33
N ALA A 116 -8.08 -4.48 1.59
CA ALA A 116 -9.35 -5.09 1.19
C ALA A 116 -9.67 -4.86 -0.29
N ASP A 117 -9.14 -3.76 -0.86
CA ASP A 117 -9.43 -3.36 -2.22
C ASP A 117 -8.79 -4.28 -3.27
N ARG A 118 -9.48 -4.40 -4.41
CA ARG A 118 -9.06 -5.19 -5.55
C ARG A 118 -9.09 -4.35 -6.83
N GLY A 119 -8.40 -4.81 -7.86
CA GLY A 119 -8.44 -4.19 -9.18
C GLY A 119 -8.01 -2.72 -9.18
N ALA A 120 -8.89 -1.82 -9.62
CA ALA A 120 -8.60 -0.38 -9.72
C ALA A 120 -8.32 0.28 -8.37
N GLY A 121 -8.96 -0.18 -7.28
CA GLY A 121 -8.68 0.29 -5.93
C GLY A 121 -7.24 0.00 -5.52
N LEU A 122 -6.76 -1.23 -5.71
CA LEU A 122 -5.38 -1.61 -5.43
C LEU A 122 -4.38 -0.76 -6.23
N LEU A 123 -4.66 -0.49 -7.51
CA LEU A 123 -3.82 0.37 -8.33
C LEU A 123 -3.77 1.80 -7.78
N ALA A 124 -4.89 2.34 -7.31
CA ALA A 124 -4.93 3.66 -6.68
C ALA A 124 -4.02 3.74 -5.44
N TYR A 125 -4.01 2.70 -4.59
CA TYR A 125 -3.05 2.60 -3.48
C TYR A 125 -1.60 2.68 -3.96
N VAL A 126 -1.23 1.86 -4.95
CA VAL A 126 0.14 1.89 -5.52
C VAL A 126 0.51 3.29 -6.00
N VAL A 127 -0.38 3.95 -6.75
CA VAL A 127 -0.14 5.30 -7.28
C VAL A 127 0.05 6.31 -6.14
N VAL A 128 -0.80 6.29 -5.11
CA VAL A 128 -0.68 7.21 -3.97
C VAL A 128 0.60 6.93 -3.18
N PHE A 129 0.95 5.68 -2.94
CA PHE A 129 2.19 5.32 -2.23
C PHE A 129 3.41 5.79 -3.00
N VAL A 130 3.48 5.55 -4.31
CA VAL A 130 4.60 5.97 -5.14
C VAL A 130 4.70 7.49 -5.25
N LEU A 131 3.59 8.20 -5.44
CA LEU A 131 3.61 9.64 -5.72
C LEU A 131 3.57 10.53 -4.47
N ILE A 132 2.90 10.10 -3.40
CA ILE A 132 2.67 10.94 -2.22
C ILE A 132 3.45 10.43 -1.02
N VAL A 133 3.28 9.14 -0.66
CA VAL A 133 3.90 8.57 0.54
C VAL A 133 5.42 8.53 0.42
N ALA A 134 5.94 8.12 -0.74
CA ALA A 134 7.38 8.15 -1.00
C ALA A 134 7.95 9.58 -0.94
N ARG A 135 7.22 10.58 -1.45
CA ARG A 135 7.64 11.99 -1.35
C ARG A 135 7.56 12.52 0.08
N LEU A 136 6.63 12.06 0.88
CA LEU A 136 6.59 12.38 2.30
C LEU A 136 7.84 11.85 2.99
N GLU A 137 8.19 10.58 2.74
CA GLU A 137 9.39 9.97 3.33
C GLU A 137 10.67 10.70 2.91
N GLN A 138 10.79 11.08 1.64
CA GLN A 138 11.93 11.89 1.15
C GLN A 138 12.09 13.22 1.89
N ARG A 139 11.00 13.81 2.39
CA ARG A 139 11.01 15.09 3.10
C ARG A 139 11.22 14.96 4.59
N LEU A 140 10.60 13.97 5.21
CA LEU A 140 10.64 13.76 6.67
C LEU A 140 11.81 12.89 7.09
N GLY A 141 12.30 12.04 6.20
CA GLY A 141 13.16 10.91 6.49
C GLY A 141 12.37 9.72 7.05
N THR A 142 12.93 8.52 6.90
CA THR A 142 12.30 7.25 7.28
C THR A 142 11.77 7.20 8.71
N PRO A 143 12.54 7.61 9.76
CA PRO A 143 12.05 7.47 11.14
C PRO A 143 10.78 8.27 11.42
N ARG A 144 10.72 9.51 10.95
CA ARG A 144 9.55 10.37 11.15
C ARG A 144 8.34 9.89 10.35
N THR A 145 8.57 9.36 9.17
CA THR A 145 7.50 8.76 8.34
C THR A 145 6.90 7.55 9.03
N LEU A 146 7.70 6.67 9.61
CA LEU A 146 7.21 5.53 10.39
C LEU A 146 6.37 5.97 11.60
N ILE A 147 6.76 7.05 12.27
CA ILE A 147 5.95 7.63 13.36
C ILE A 147 4.60 8.13 12.83
N VAL A 148 4.59 8.84 11.70
CA VAL A 148 3.34 9.29 11.05
C VAL A 148 2.45 8.09 10.72
N TRP A 149 3.00 7.02 10.17
CA TRP A 149 2.23 5.82 9.82
C TRP A 149 1.64 5.14 11.06
N LEU A 150 2.47 4.92 12.09
CA LEU A 150 2.03 4.30 13.33
C LEU A 150 0.93 5.13 14.00
N CYS A 151 1.14 6.43 14.14
CA CYS A 151 0.15 7.33 14.73
C CYS A 151 -1.14 7.35 13.91
N SER A 152 -1.05 7.49 12.59
CA SER A 152 -2.23 7.52 11.70
C SER A 152 -3.02 6.23 11.81
N HIS A 153 -2.34 5.07 11.79
CA HIS A 153 -3.00 3.79 11.87
C HIS A 153 -3.66 3.58 13.26
N VAL A 154 -2.90 3.76 14.33
CA VAL A 154 -3.42 3.55 15.70
C VAL A 154 -4.58 4.50 16.00
N PHE A 155 -4.42 5.81 15.74
CA PHE A 155 -5.48 6.78 16.04
C PHE A 155 -6.72 6.57 15.17
N ALA A 156 -6.56 6.26 13.89
CA ALA A 156 -7.71 5.99 13.02
C ALA A 156 -8.45 4.73 13.46
N THR A 157 -7.74 3.63 13.73
CA THR A 157 -8.34 2.39 14.25
C THR A 157 -9.12 2.65 15.55
N LEU A 158 -8.50 3.32 16.53
CA LEU A 158 -9.17 3.62 17.79
C LEU A 158 -10.40 4.53 17.60
N LEU A 159 -10.32 5.51 16.70
CA LEU A 159 -11.43 6.40 16.41
C LEU A 159 -12.60 5.64 15.75
N VAL A 160 -12.32 4.76 14.79
CA VAL A 160 -13.33 3.94 14.13
C VAL A 160 -13.99 3.02 15.14
N LEU A 161 -13.21 2.27 15.93
CA LEU A 161 -13.74 1.36 16.96
C LEU A 161 -14.61 2.09 17.98
N ALA A 162 -14.15 3.24 18.51
CA ALA A 162 -14.93 4.03 19.45
C ALA A 162 -16.23 4.59 18.85
N THR A 163 -16.21 4.89 17.55
CA THR A 163 -17.40 5.37 16.82
C THR A 163 -18.39 4.22 16.59
N GLU A 164 -17.90 3.06 16.14
CA GLU A 164 -18.73 1.86 15.93
C GLU A 164 -19.38 1.41 17.22
N GLU A 165 -18.63 1.30 18.31
CA GLU A 165 -19.16 0.94 19.62
C GLU A 165 -20.30 1.86 20.07
N ARG A 166 -20.11 3.18 19.93
CA ARG A 166 -21.15 4.16 20.28
C ARG A 166 -22.39 4.04 19.40
N LEU A 167 -22.21 3.82 18.11
CA LEU A 167 -23.35 3.70 17.16
C LEU A 167 -24.10 2.38 17.35
N ILE A 168 -23.43 1.30 17.72
CA ILE A 168 -24.06 0.02 18.09
C ILE A 168 -24.84 0.20 19.39
N ALA A 169 -24.22 0.80 20.43
CA ALA A 169 -24.88 1.08 21.69
C ALA A 169 -26.12 1.98 21.55
N ALA A 170 -26.08 2.92 20.61
CA ALA A 170 -27.23 3.78 20.26
C ALA A 170 -28.26 3.08 19.35
N SER A 171 -28.08 1.79 19.02
CA SER A 171 -28.93 1.01 18.11
C SER A 171 -29.04 1.61 16.67
N VAL A 172 -28.10 2.44 16.28
CA VAL A 172 -28.00 3.00 14.93
C VAL A 172 -27.38 1.98 13.97
N LEU A 173 -26.40 1.24 14.43
CA LEU A 173 -25.76 0.15 13.70
C LEU A 173 -26.13 -1.21 14.28
N ARG A 174 -26.11 -2.23 13.43
CA ARG A 174 -26.34 -3.62 13.86
C ARG A 174 -25.11 -4.18 14.53
N SER A 175 -25.26 -4.98 15.58
CA SER A 175 -24.17 -5.67 16.29
C SER A 175 -23.34 -6.60 15.38
N THR A 176 -23.89 -7.04 14.26
CA THR A 176 -23.15 -7.84 13.27
C THR A 176 -21.95 -7.12 12.68
N LEU A 177 -21.89 -5.78 12.80
CA LEU A 177 -20.77 -4.97 12.32
C LEU A 177 -19.55 -5.03 13.25
N GLU A 178 -19.69 -5.51 14.48
CA GLU A 178 -18.57 -5.73 15.42
C GLU A 178 -17.44 -6.62 14.84
N ASN A 179 -17.79 -7.47 13.87
CA ASN A 179 -16.86 -8.37 13.18
C ASN A 179 -16.59 -7.94 11.72
N THR A 180 -16.89 -6.68 11.36
CA THR A 180 -16.63 -6.17 10.01
C THR A 180 -15.12 -6.05 9.79
N LEU A 181 -14.68 -6.44 8.60
CA LEU A 181 -13.30 -6.35 8.21
C LEU A 181 -12.82 -4.89 8.19
N ASP A 182 -11.90 -4.57 9.08
CA ASP A 182 -11.18 -3.31 9.09
C ASP A 182 -9.70 -3.55 8.77
N VAL A 183 -9.17 -2.85 7.77
CA VAL A 183 -7.80 -2.99 7.26
C VAL A 183 -7.10 -1.64 7.22
N GLY A 184 -5.88 -1.61 7.73
CA GLY A 184 -5.22 -0.38 8.12
C GLY A 184 -4.33 0.31 7.08
N VAL A 185 -4.05 -0.29 5.92
CA VAL A 185 -3.23 0.36 4.89
C VAL A 185 -3.85 1.68 4.42
N SER A 186 -5.19 1.76 4.37
CA SER A 186 -5.91 3.00 4.05
C SER A 186 -5.62 4.12 5.07
N TYR A 187 -5.53 3.80 6.35
CA TYR A 187 -5.22 4.76 7.40
C TYR A 187 -3.81 5.33 7.28
N VAL A 188 -2.83 4.48 6.98
CA VAL A 188 -1.46 4.89 6.68
C VAL A 188 -1.42 5.80 5.44
N MET A 189 -2.16 5.43 4.40
CA MET A 189 -2.25 6.20 3.16
C MET A 189 -2.86 7.59 3.41
N VAL A 190 -4.04 7.65 4.00
CA VAL A 190 -4.75 8.91 4.27
C VAL A 190 -3.99 9.80 5.24
N GLY A 191 -3.42 9.21 6.31
CA GLY A 191 -2.58 9.95 7.25
C GLY A 191 -1.33 10.53 6.60
N SER A 192 -0.71 9.78 5.69
CA SER A 192 0.43 10.27 4.90
C SER A 192 0.03 11.40 3.95
N MET A 193 -1.15 11.30 3.31
CA MET A 193 -1.69 12.38 2.46
C MET A 193 -1.93 13.64 3.29
N GLY A 194 -2.56 13.52 4.47
CA GLY A 194 -2.78 14.63 5.39
C GLY A 194 -1.48 15.30 5.83
N ALA A 195 -0.49 14.50 6.25
CA ALA A 195 0.83 15.00 6.61
C ALA A 195 1.53 15.69 5.42
N TYR A 196 1.44 15.13 4.21
CA TYR A 196 2.01 15.73 3.01
C TYR A 196 1.36 17.07 2.64
N MET A 197 0.04 17.18 2.80
CA MET A 197 -0.71 18.43 2.56
C MET A 197 -0.22 19.59 3.45
N LEU A 198 0.20 19.33 4.68
CA LEU A 198 0.79 20.35 5.55
C LEU A 198 2.06 20.96 4.96
N PHE A 199 2.86 20.18 4.25
CA PHE A 199 4.06 20.69 3.57
C PHE A 199 3.72 21.46 2.31
N VAL A 200 2.73 21.01 1.53
CA VAL A 200 2.27 21.70 0.32
C VAL A 200 1.64 23.04 0.69
N SER A 201 0.72 23.06 1.67
CA SER A 201 0.05 24.30 2.11
C SER A 201 1.03 25.35 2.64
N ARG A 202 2.11 24.94 3.31
CA ARG A 202 3.14 25.82 3.81
C ARG A 202 3.92 26.49 2.68
N ARG A 203 4.16 25.76 1.57
CA ARG A 203 4.83 26.30 0.37
C ARG A 203 3.95 27.33 -0.35
N TRP A 204 2.63 27.11 -0.43
CA TRP A 204 1.69 28.05 -1.02
C TRP A 204 1.58 29.35 -0.21
N ARG A 205 1.69 29.31 1.10
CA ARG A 205 1.70 30.52 1.95
C ARG A 205 2.92 31.42 1.75
N TRP A 206 4.03 30.88 1.25
CA TRP A 206 5.20 31.68 0.89
C TRP A 206 4.99 32.47 -0.41
N TRP A 207 4.24 31.92 -1.35
CA TRP A 207 3.94 32.59 -2.62
C TRP A 207 2.85 33.67 -2.50
N SER A 208 1.99 33.63 -1.49
CA SER A 208 0.95 34.66 -1.25
C SER A 208 1.48 35.87 -0.46
N ARG A 209 2.78 35.91 -0.13
CA ARG A 209 3.43 37.02 0.58
C ARG A 209 4.32 37.90 -0.30
N TRP A 210 4.34 37.63 -1.59
CA TRP A 210 4.93 38.44 -2.65
C TRP A 210 3.81 38.87 -3.59
#